data_972d0194ff0c21b7f8489f6c6ffd69c5
#
_entry.id   972d0194ff0c21b7f8489f6c6ffd69c5
#
_cell.length_a   1.000
_cell.length_b   1.000
_cell.length_c   1.000
_cell.angle_alpha   90.00
_cell.angle_beta   90.00
_cell.angle_gamma   90.00
#
_symmetry.space_group_name_H-M   'P 1'
#
loop_
_entity.id
_entity.type
_entity.pdbx_description
1 polymer ?
#
loop_
_entity_poly.entity_id
_entity_poly.type
_entity_poly.pdbx_seq_one_letter_code
_entity_poly.pdbx_strand_id
1 'polypeptide(L)'
;MALFADRCYDTHIRFSDLTEFLDCRILTLLRYSNETQELIDKEYVCQNRIEGLSYSIPMEVMEAFQHNQRYIPSDVDEFTARELFDKFDELFSKCRCEKLNKQVLKKKLRALVVKNSNLAFVKAMALYDINVEDKDFPLFILLCTLFVIDGDDDIRCHDLDFIYEEGESVWRWAKRDLNHGNHRFLQKKFIEYTNDDGFADRESFKITDSAKKLLFSEMNLSAMRGSRPKGGMLSFESIKPKQLFYNDKERKLVEELAALLDEKNFQGIRDRLKETNFRSGFACLFYGAPGTGKTETVLQIARKTGRDLIQVNISDIKSMWVGESEKNIKGIFDDYRKMVKQSAKTPILLFNEADAIIGKRMVGAEKAVDKLENNIQNIILQEIEQLEGILIATTNLAENMDKAFERRFLYKVKFEKPDLHGRLQIWQTMIPSLNDADASFLAARYDFSGGEIENIARHYTIQSILHGKPADMLKSLVGYCDSERLEGRTPKRKVGF
;
A
#
# COMPACT_ATOMS: atom_id res chain seq x y z
N MET A 1 -2.47 38.19 -11.54
CA MET A 1 -2.12 38.20 -10.11
C MET A 1 -3.32 38.56 -9.24
N ALA A 2 -3.97 39.73 -9.44
CA ALA A 2 -5.16 40.11 -8.64
C ALA A 2 -6.34 39.14 -8.80
N LEU A 3 -6.63 38.63 -10.00
CA LEU A 3 -7.66 37.66 -10.25
C LEU A 3 -7.40 36.33 -9.54
N PHE A 4 -6.13 35.96 -9.40
CA PHE A 4 -5.72 34.76 -8.68
C PHE A 4 -5.88 34.92 -7.17
N ALA A 5 -5.69 36.11 -6.63
CA ALA A 5 -5.93 36.38 -5.20
C ALA A 5 -7.41 36.37 -4.86
N ASP A 6 -8.29 36.71 -5.80
CA ASP A 6 -9.73 36.76 -5.62
C ASP A 6 -10.40 35.37 -5.78
N ARG A 7 -9.83 34.52 -6.62
CA ARG A 7 -10.34 33.16 -6.93
C ARG A 7 -9.38 32.04 -6.51
N CYS A 8 -8.84 32.12 -5.31
CA CYS A 8 -7.87 31.15 -4.77
C CYS A 8 -8.31 29.68 -4.78
N TYR A 9 -9.60 29.41 -5.00
CA TYR A 9 -10.18 28.07 -5.02
C TYR A 9 -10.59 27.59 -6.42
N ASP A 10 -10.58 28.46 -7.45
CA ASP A 10 -10.89 28.08 -8.83
C ASP A 10 -9.63 27.54 -9.51
N THR A 11 -9.64 26.26 -9.83
CA THR A 11 -8.50 25.58 -10.46
C THR A 11 -8.28 25.98 -11.91
N HIS A 12 -9.24 26.68 -12.55
CA HIS A 12 -9.17 27.04 -13.96
C HIS A 12 -9.70 28.46 -14.21
N ILE A 13 -8.84 29.36 -14.70
CA ILE A 13 -9.20 30.70 -15.11
C ILE A 13 -9.25 30.76 -16.65
N ARG A 14 -10.39 31.06 -17.23
CA ARG A 14 -10.57 31.19 -18.67
C ARG A 14 -10.22 32.59 -19.16
N PHE A 15 -9.94 32.74 -20.44
CA PHE A 15 -9.73 34.04 -21.04
C PHE A 15 -10.95 34.98 -20.87
N SER A 16 -12.18 34.41 -20.85
CA SER A 16 -13.41 35.14 -20.56
C SER A 16 -13.37 35.82 -19.19
N ASP A 17 -12.87 35.10 -18.17
CA ASP A 17 -12.83 35.58 -16.79
C ASP A 17 -11.82 36.73 -16.66
N LEU A 18 -10.71 36.65 -17.40
CA LEU A 18 -9.74 37.74 -17.48
C LEU A 18 -10.31 38.95 -18.19
N THR A 19 -11.11 38.79 -19.25
CA THR A 19 -11.73 39.93 -19.96
C THR A 19 -12.76 40.62 -19.09
N GLU A 20 -13.56 39.85 -18.34
CA GLU A 20 -14.55 40.41 -17.40
C GLU A 20 -13.89 41.15 -16.25
N PHE A 21 -12.86 40.55 -15.64
CA PHE A 21 -12.13 41.17 -14.51
C PHE A 21 -11.38 42.44 -14.90
N LEU A 22 -10.78 42.49 -16.08
CA LEU A 22 -10.00 43.62 -16.57
C LEU A 22 -10.82 44.64 -17.36
N ASP A 23 -12.13 44.38 -17.53
CA ASP A 23 -13.04 45.18 -18.36
C ASP A 23 -12.43 45.54 -19.73
N CYS A 24 -11.91 44.51 -20.42
CA CYS A 24 -11.22 44.70 -21.69
C CYS A 24 -11.66 43.68 -22.75
N ARG A 25 -11.40 43.99 -24.03
CA ARG A 25 -11.70 43.06 -25.11
C ARG A 25 -10.63 41.97 -25.22
N ILE A 26 -11.03 40.80 -25.65
CA ILE A 26 -10.17 39.62 -25.82
C ILE A 26 -8.91 39.90 -26.66
N LEU A 27 -9.08 40.75 -27.71
CA LEU A 27 -7.95 41.20 -28.57
C LEU A 27 -6.89 42.02 -27.82
N THR A 28 -7.28 42.66 -26.72
CA THR A 28 -6.33 43.41 -25.87
C THR A 28 -5.46 42.44 -25.08
N LEU A 29 -6.04 41.35 -24.57
CA LEU A 29 -5.28 40.32 -23.85
C LEU A 29 -4.33 39.54 -24.77
N LEU A 30 -4.72 39.30 -26.01
CA LEU A 30 -3.84 38.64 -26.99
C LEU A 30 -2.56 39.41 -27.31
N ARG A 31 -2.52 40.72 -27.06
CA ARG A 31 -1.28 41.54 -27.19
C ARG A 31 -0.22 41.16 -26.16
N TYR A 32 -0.63 40.60 -25.01
CA TYR A 32 0.23 40.13 -23.92
C TYR A 32 0.53 38.65 -24.00
N SER A 33 0.39 38.01 -25.16
CA SER A 33 0.66 36.58 -25.34
C SER A 33 2.12 36.22 -25.04
N ASN A 34 3.07 37.12 -25.33
CA ASN A 34 4.49 36.87 -25.03
C ASN A 34 4.77 36.90 -23.53
N GLU A 35 4.17 37.83 -22.79
CA GLU A 35 4.28 37.90 -21.33
C GLU A 35 3.60 36.75 -20.66
N THR A 36 2.45 36.30 -21.20
CA THR A 36 1.78 35.09 -20.74
C THR A 36 2.64 33.86 -20.96
N GLN A 37 3.29 33.75 -22.13
CA GLN A 37 4.21 32.68 -22.43
C GLN A 37 5.44 32.70 -21.49
N GLU A 38 5.97 33.90 -21.18
CA GLU A 38 7.05 34.03 -20.21
C GLU A 38 6.65 33.54 -18.81
N LEU A 39 5.41 33.81 -18.36
CA LEU A 39 4.90 33.30 -17.09
C LEU A 39 4.75 31.75 -17.10
N ILE A 40 4.35 31.20 -18.23
CA ILE A 40 4.28 29.73 -18.42
C ILE A 40 5.70 29.13 -18.43
N ASP A 41 6.63 29.76 -19.13
CA ASP A 41 8.02 29.28 -19.23
C ASP A 41 8.77 29.35 -17.89
N LYS A 42 8.42 30.33 -17.05
CA LYS A 42 8.93 30.47 -15.68
C LYS A 42 8.12 29.67 -14.65
N GLU A 43 7.19 28.87 -15.07
CA GLU A 43 6.36 27.99 -14.22
C GLU A 43 5.50 28.74 -13.19
N TYR A 44 5.22 30.04 -13.38
CA TYR A 44 4.27 30.79 -12.55
C TYR A 44 2.81 30.44 -12.87
N VAL A 45 2.54 29.99 -14.08
CA VAL A 45 1.20 29.69 -14.60
C VAL A 45 1.25 28.44 -15.46
N CYS A 46 0.28 27.54 -15.32
CA CYS A 46 0.05 26.41 -16.20
C CYS A 46 -1.08 26.72 -17.18
N GLN A 47 -0.93 26.31 -18.44
CA GLN A 47 -1.95 26.41 -19.46
C GLN A 47 -2.67 25.08 -19.64
N ASN A 48 -3.99 25.06 -19.54
CA ASN A 48 -4.83 23.89 -19.77
C ASN A 48 -5.66 24.06 -21.06
N ARG A 49 -5.83 23.00 -21.85
CA ARG A 49 -6.55 23.02 -23.14
C ARG A 49 -7.85 22.21 -23.17
N ILE A 50 -8.26 21.63 -22.04
CA ILE A 50 -9.34 20.64 -22.00
C ILE A 50 -10.74 21.25 -22.30
N GLU A 51 -10.97 22.51 -21.92
CA GLU A 51 -12.25 23.23 -22.19
C GLU A 51 -12.04 24.63 -22.83
N GLY A 52 -11.06 24.74 -23.71
CA GLY A 52 -10.59 26.01 -24.24
C GLY A 52 -9.30 26.47 -23.55
N LEU A 53 -8.84 27.68 -23.89
CA LEU A 53 -7.65 28.29 -23.26
C LEU A 53 -7.99 28.68 -21.82
N SER A 54 -7.55 27.87 -20.87
CA SER A 54 -7.64 28.16 -19.44
C SER A 54 -6.25 28.10 -18.78
N TYR A 55 -6.11 28.80 -17.67
CA TYR A 55 -4.86 28.93 -16.92
C TYR A 55 -5.09 28.53 -15.46
N SER A 56 -4.07 27.92 -14.84
CA SER A 56 -4.05 27.64 -13.41
C SER A 56 -2.71 28.05 -12.81
N ILE A 57 -2.67 28.32 -11.51
CA ILE A 57 -1.42 28.55 -10.79
C ILE A 57 -1.00 27.27 -10.09
N PRO A 58 0.27 26.84 -10.24
CA PRO A 58 0.83 25.76 -9.44
C PRO A 58 0.72 26.02 -7.94
N MET A 59 0.50 24.97 -7.15
CA MET A 59 0.32 25.07 -5.70
C MET A 59 1.57 25.67 -5.02
N GLU A 60 2.75 25.31 -5.49
CA GLU A 60 4.02 25.80 -4.98
C GLU A 60 4.18 27.33 -5.18
N VAL A 61 3.63 27.85 -6.27
CA VAL A 61 3.58 29.31 -6.52
C VAL A 61 2.60 29.97 -5.57
N MET A 62 1.43 29.35 -5.33
CA MET A 62 0.43 29.86 -4.39
C MET A 62 0.97 29.89 -2.96
N GLU A 63 1.64 28.84 -2.51
CA GLU A 63 2.26 28.76 -1.18
C GLU A 63 3.36 29.83 -1.02
N ALA A 64 4.20 30.02 -2.02
CA ALA A 64 5.22 31.08 -1.99
C ALA A 64 4.58 32.47 -1.84
N PHE A 65 3.47 32.74 -2.51
CA PHE A 65 2.72 33.99 -2.37
C PHE A 65 2.08 34.13 -0.98
N GLN A 66 1.47 33.08 -0.43
CA GLN A 66 0.88 33.11 0.91
C GLN A 66 1.91 33.44 1.99
N HIS A 67 3.13 32.94 1.81
CA HIS A 67 4.24 33.21 2.74
C HIS A 67 5.06 34.44 2.41
N ASN A 68 4.63 35.24 1.41
CA ASN A 68 5.34 36.43 0.92
C ASN A 68 6.80 36.11 0.53
N GLN A 69 7.04 34.95 -0.04
CA GLN A 69 8.33 34.46 -0.50
C GLN A 69 8.41 34.55 -2.02
N ARG A 70 9.62 34.75 -2.55
CA ARG A 70 9.84 34.68 -3.98
C ARG A 70 9.78 33.20 -4.40
N TYR A 71 8.90 32.88 -5.35
CA TYR A 71 8.93 31.56 -5.98
C TYR A 71 10.21 31.42 -6.79
N ILE A 72 10.98 30.40 -6.49
CA ILE A 72 12.16 30.02 -7.24
C ILE A 72 11.80 28.62 -7.80
N PRO A 73 11.72 28.46 -9.14
CA PRO A 73 11.55 27.13 -9.73
C PRO A 73 12.61 26.21 -9.15
N SER A 74 12.22 25.04 -8.72
CA SER A 74 13.14 24.07 -8.12
C SER A 74 14.29 23.80 -9.10
N ASP A 75 15.51 24.20 -8.72
CA ASP A 75 16.70 23.82 -9.48
C ASP A 75 16.76 22.29 -9.51
N VAL A 76 16.98 21.77 -10.70
CA VAL A 76 17.11 20.34 -10.91
C VAL A 76 18.45 19.91 -10.32
N ASP A 77 18.44 19.21 -9.20
CA ASP A 77 19.66 18.72 -8.56
C ASP A 77 20.23 17.49 -9.25
N GLU A 78 21.50 17.20 -9.03
CA GLU A 78 22.10 15.91 -9.39
C GLU A 78 21.63 14.85 -8.39
N PHE A 79 21.07 13.76 -8.91
CA PHE A 79 20.47 12.71 -8.12
C PHE A 79 21.26 11.40 -8.27
N THR A 80 21.16 10.55 -7.28
CA THR A 80 21.45 9.12 -7.46
C THR A 80 20.40 8.49 -8.38
N ALA A 81 20.68 7.33 -8.96
CA ALA A 81 19.74 6.64 -9.84
C ALA A 81 18.37 6.40 -9.15
N ARG A 82 18.36 6.09 -7.85
CA ARG A 82 17.12 5.89 -7.08
C ARG A 82 16.32 7.17 -6.91
N GLU A 83 16.96 8.21 -6.46
CA GLU A 83 16.33 9.52 -6.23
C GLU A 83 15.77 10.09 -7.54
N LEU A 84 16.43 9.84 -8.68
CA LEU A 84 15.93 10.25 -9.98
C LEU A 84 14.59 9.56 -10.30
N PHE A 85 14.45 8.26 -10.03
CA PHE A 85 13.19 7.54 -10.24
C PHE A 85 12.10 7.97 -9.24
N ASP A 86 12.45 8.25 -7.98
CA ASP A 86 11.51 8.81 -7.01
C ASP A 86 10.97 10.19 -7.49
N LYS A 87 11.81 11.01 -8.15
CA LYS A 87 11.37 12.26 -8.76
C LYS A 87 10.51 12.07 -10.01
N PHE A 88 10.80 11.07 -10.84
CA PHE A 88 9.94 10.73 -11.96
C PHE A 88 8.55 10.31 -11.47
N ASP A 89 8.47 9.46 -10.44
CA ASP A 89 7.21 9.02 -9.85
C ASP A 89 6.40 10.19 -9.28
N GLU A 90 7.05 11.11 -8.55
CA GLU A 90 6.42 12.33 -8.06
C GLU A 90 5.77 13.15 -9.19
N LEU A 91 6.49 13.33 -10.32
CA LEU A 91 5.98 14.05 -11.48
C LEU A 91 4.82 13.32 -12.15
N PHE A 92 4.91 12.00 -12.33
CA PHE A 92 3.83 11.20 -12.89
C PHE A 92 2.59 11.20 -12.00
N SER A 93 2.76 11.09 -10.68
CA SER A 93 1.67 11.16 -9.71
C SER A 93 0.96 12.51 -9.75
N LYS A 94 1.71 13.64 -9.82
CA LYS A 94 1.14 14.97 -9.99
C LYS A 94 0.38 15.11 -11.31
N CYS A 95 0.88 14.51 -12.39
CA CYS A 95 0.20 14.52 -13.69
C CYS A 95 -1.09 13.68 -13.67
N ARG A 96 -1.06 12.51 -13.06
CA ARG A 96 -2.22 11.62 -12.90
C ARG A 96 -3.35 12.27 -12.09
N CYS A 97 -3.00 13.08 -11.09
CA CYS A 97 -3.94 13.85 -10.29
C CYS A 97 -4.33 15.21 -10.91
N GLU A 98 -4.01 15.46 -12.19
CA GLU A 98 -4.27 16.71 -12.92
C GLU A 98 -3.63 17.97 -12.31
N LYS A 99 -2.70 17.80 -11.35
CA LYS A 99 -1.96 18.90 -10.72
C LYS A 99 -0.79 19.41 -11.58
N LEU A 100 -0.39 18.66 -12.60
CA LEU A 100 0.70 18.98 -13.51
C LEU A 100 0.26 18.76 -14.95
N ASN A 101 0.45 19.81 -15.80
CA ASN A 101 0.17 19.72 -17.23
C ASN A 101 1.16 18.77 -17.92
N LYS A 102 0.70 18.02 -18.92
CA LYS A 102 1.47 17.04 -19.69
C LYS A 102 2.66 17.65 -20.45
N GLN A 103 2.56 18.86 -20.91
CA GLN A 103 3.68 19.56 -21.56
C GLN A 103 4.76 19.96 -20.55
N VAL A 104 4.35 20.42 -19.37
CA VAL A 104 5.27 20.72 -18.27
C VAL A 104 5.92 19.43 -17.74
N LEU A 105 5.16 18.34 -17.64
CA LEU A 105 5.72 17.03 -17.33
C LEU A 105 6.85 16.65 -18.28
N LYS A 106 6.60 16.71 -19.61
CA LYS A 106 7.61 16.39 -20.62
C LYS A 106 8.86 17.29 -20.48
N LYS A 107 8.68 18.57 -20.21
CA LYS A 107 9.78 19.53 -20.00
C LYS A 107 10.60 19.20 -18.74
N LYS A 108 9.94 18.89 -17.62
CA LYS A 108 10.62 18.54 -16.36
C LYS A 108 11.34 17.19 -16.45
N LEU A 109 10.75 16.18 -17.08
CA LEU A 109 11.42 14.90 -17.33
C LEU A 109 12.70 15.08 -18.15
N ARG A 110 12.66 15.92 -19.21
CA ARG A 110 13.85 16.23 -20.03
C ARG A 110 14.94 16.92 -19.20
N ALA A 111 14.58 17.93 -18.42
CA ALA A 111 15.54 18.65 -17.58
C ALA A 111 16.24 17.73 -16.59
N LEU A 112 15.48 16.83 -15.94
CA LEU A 112 16.02 15.82 -15.02
C LEU A 112 17.01 14.87 -15.70
N VAL A 113 16.66 14.36 -16.87
CA VAL A 113 17.52 13.41 -17.60
C VAL A 113 18.80 14.11 -18.13
N VAL A 114 18.68 15.31 -18.68
CA VAL A 114 19.84 16.06 -19.18
C VAL A 114 20.83 16.38 -18.08
N LYS A 115 20.35 16.83 -16.92
CA LYS A 115 21.22 17.17 -15.78
C LYS A 115 21.88 15.94 -15.15
N ASN A 116 21.24 14.78 -15.23
CA ASN A 116 21.74 13.51 -14.69
C ASN A 116 22.33 12.59 -15.78
N SER A 117 22.92 13.15 -16.82
CA SER A 117 23.48 12.41 -17.97
C SER A 117 24.68 11.52 -17.63
N ASN A 118 25.25 11.67 -16.44
CA ASN A 118 26.32 10.84 -15.88
C ASN A 118 25.84 9.44 -15.47
N LEU A 119 24.56 9.25 -15.15
CA LEU A 119 24.00 7.98 -14.68
C LEU A 119 24.00 6.91 -15.77
N ALA A 120 24.25 5.66 -15.37
CA ALA A 120 24.23 4.51 -16.31
C ALA A 120 22.85 4.33 -16.96
N PHE A 121 21.77 4.57 -16.24
CA PHE A 121 20.40 4.57 -16.79
C PHE A 121 20.28 5.50 -18.00
N VAL A 122 20.72 6.77 -17.86
CA VAL A 122 20.60 7.77 -18.92
C VAL A 122 21.48 7.39 -20.13
N LYS A 123 22.69 6.92 -19.88
CA LYS A 123 23.59 6.41 -20.95
C LYS A 123 23.00 5.22 -21.68
N ALA A 124 22.34 4.31 -20.96
CA ALA A 124 21.73 3.11 -21.53
C ALA A 124 20.48 3.40 -22.36
N MET A 125 19.82 4.56 -22.23
CA MET A 125 18.69 4.94 -23.09
C MET A 125 19.06 4.94 -24.58
N ALA A 126 20.29 5.34 -24.90
CA ALA A 126 20.80 5.35 -26.28
C ALA A 126 20.81 3.97 -26.93
N LEU A 127 20.90 2.89 -26.16
CA LEU A 127 20.84 1.51 -26.67
C LEU A 127 19.48 1.15 -27.28
N TYR A 128 18.44 1.86 -26.85
CA TYR A 128 17.08 1.71 -27.34
C TYR A 128 16.67 2.82 -28.32
N ASP A 129 17.64 3.60 -28.82
CA ASP A 129 17.44 4.77 -29.70
C ASP A 129 16.50 5.83 -29.09
N ILE A 130 16.53 5.99 -27.78
CA ILE A 130 15.74 6.98 -27.05
C ILE A 130 16.61 8.17 -26.69
N ASN A 131 16.19 9.35 -27.12
CA ASN A 131 16.74 10.63 -26.68
C ASN A 131 15.61 11.50 -26.08
N VAL A 132 15.99 12.59 -25.43
CA VAL A 132 15.04 13.47 -24.71
C VAL A 132 14.04 14.18 -25.62
N GLU A 133 14.31 14.30 -26.92
CA GLU A 133 13.43 14.93 -27.91
C GLU A 133 12.50 13.92 -28.60
N ASP A 134 12.68 12.63 -28.29
CA ASP A 134 11.90 11.59 -28.90
C ASP A 134 10.43 11.62 -28.41
N LYS A 135 9.51 11.31 -29.35
CA LYS A 135 8.07 11.24 -29.04
C LYS A 135 7.74 10.16 -28.00
N ASP A 136 8.51 9.06 -27.97
CA ASP A 136 8.29 7.94 -27.05
C ASP A 136 9.12 8.07 -25.75
N PHE A 137 9.87 9.17 -25.58
CA PHE A 137 10.67 9.42 -24.40
C PHE A 137 9.85 9.39 -23.09
N PRO A 138 8.67 10.08 -22.98
CA PRO A 138 7.87 10.03 -21.77
C PRO A 138 7.34 8.61 -21.48
N LEU A 139 6.98 7.85 -22.52
CA LEU A 139 6.54 6.47 -22.40
C LEU A 139 7.66 5.57 -21.87
N PHE A 140 8.88 5.74 -22.40
CA PHE A 140 10.05 5.01 -21.94
C PHE A 140 10.34 5.25 -20.46
N ILE A 141 10.34 6.53 -20.04
CA ILE A 141 10.58 6.89 -18.63
C ILE A 141 9.47 6.34 -17.73
N LEU A 142 8.19 6.42 -18.16
CA LEU A 142 7.07 5.88 -17.39
C LEU A 142 7.19 4.36 -17.18
N LEU A 143 7.47 3.59 -18.24
CA LEU A 143 7.66 2.14 -18.14
C LEU A 143 8.80 1.78 -17.18
N CYS A 144 9.92 2.51 -17.26
CA CYS A 144 11.03 2.31 -16.32
C CYS A 144 10.67 2.68 -14.89
N THR A 145 9.88 3.75 -14.69
CA THR A 145 9.45 4.20 -13.36
C THR A 145 8.50 3.21 -12.72
N LEU A 146 7.49 2.73 -13.44
CA LEU A 146 6.56 1.70 -12.96
C LEU A 146 7.31 0.42 -12.54
N PHE A 147 8.31 0.02 -13.31
CA PHE A 147 9.13 -1.12 -12.93
C PHE A 147 9.99 -0.86 -11.68
N VAL A 148 10.64 0.30 -11.58
CA VAL A 148 11.58 0.62 -10.48
C VAL A 148 10.85 0.90 -9.17
N ILE A 149 9.72 1.61 -9.23
CA ILE A 149 8.97 2.06 -8.04
C ILE A 149 7.95 1.00 -7.61
N ASP A 150 7.13 0.52 -8.55
CA ASP A 150 6.02 -0.38 -8.25
C ASP A 150 6.40 -1.86 -8.39
N GLY A 151 7.53 -2.15 -9.03
CA GLY A 151 7.96 -3.52 -9.34
C GLY A 151 7.08 -4.17 -10.40
N ASP A 152 6.38 -3.39 -11.21
CA ASP A 152 5.40 -3.88 -12.17
C ASP A 152 6.07 -4.64 -13.32
N ASP A 153 5.80 -5.94 -13.36
CA ASP A 153 6.14 -6.84 -14.49
C ASP A 153 4.90 -7.14 -15.36
N ASP A 154 3.79 -6.40 -15.18
CA ASP A 154 2.54 -6.53 -15.97
C ASP A 154 1.92 -5.15 -16.18
N ILE A 155 2.55 -4.34 -17.04
CA ILE A 155 2.12 -2.96 -17.32
C ILE A 155 1.11 -2.98 -18.45
N ARG A 156 -0.08 -2.42 -18.24
CA ARG A 156 -1.16 -2.41 -19.23
C ARG A 156 -1.24 -1.11 -20.00
N CYS A 157 -1.70 -1.19 -21.25
CA CYS A 157 -1.91 -0.02 -22.10
C CYS A 157 -2.75 1.09 -21.45
N HIS A 158 -3.75 0.76 -20.61
CA HIS A 158 -4.59 1.77 -19.98
C HIS A 158 -3.88 2.54 -18.85
N ASP A 159 -2.83 1.97 -18.25
CA ASP A 159 -2.04 2.63 -17.21
C ASP A 159 -1.13 3.73 -17.80
N LEU A 160 -1.03 3.79 -19.12
CA LEU A 160 -0.12 4.67 -19.86
C LEU A 160 -0.83 5.89 -20.48
N ASP A 161 -2.16 5.90 -20.52
CA ASP A 161 -2.97 6.90 -21.25
C ASP A 161 -2.77 8.33 -20.71
N PHE A 162 -2.59 8.48 -19.40
CA PHE A 162 -2.60 9.77 -18.72
C PHE A 162 -1.44 10.71 -19.11
N ILE A 163 -0.35 10.20 -19.70
CA ILE A 163 0.79 11.03 -20.15
C ILE A 163 0.56 11.69 -21.51
N TYR A 164 -0.52 11.34 -22.21
CA TYR A 164 -0.88 11.88 -23.53
C TYR A 164 -2.11 12.77 -23.43
N GLU A 165 -2.22 13.77 -24.31
CA GLU A 165 -3.42 14.62 -24.38
C GLU A 165 -4.60 13.83 -25.02
N GLU A 166 -5.83 14.13 -24.60
CA GLU A 166 -7.01 13.51 -25.21
C GLU A 166 -7.05 13.81 -26.70
N GLY A 167 -7.19 12.76 -27.51
CA GLY A 167 -7.20 12.89 -28.97
C GLY A 167 -5.83 13.00 -29.62
N GLU A 168 -4.73 12.96 -28.88
CA GLU A 168 -3.38 12.99 -29.43
C GLU A 168 -3.16 11.77 -30.35
N SER A 169 -2.89 12.05 -31.64
CA SER A 169 -2.68 10.99 -32.63
C SER A 169 -1.50 10.09 -32.27
N VAL A 170 -0.50 10.65 -31.58
CA VAL A 170 0.73 9.94 -31.16
C VAL A 170 0.41 8.75 -30.28
N TRP A 171 -0.47 8.87 -29.27
CA TRP A 171 -0.84 7.74 -28.43
C TRP A 171 -1.61 6.67 -29.19
N ARG A 172 -2.58 7.07 -30.02
CA ARG A 172 -3.33 6.10 -30.84
C ARG A 172 -2.42 5.28 -31.76
N TRP A 173 -1.40 5.92 -32.35
CA TRP A 173 -0.40 5.23 -33.15
C TRP A 173 0.49 4.32 -32.29
N ALA A 174 1.03 4.81 -31.18
CA ALA A 174 1.86 4.02 -30.27
C ALA A 174 1.12 2.79 -29.74
N LYS A 175 -0.13 2.94 -29.27
CA LYS A 175 -0.99 1.86 -28.80
C LYS A 175 -1.25 0.81 -29.88
N ARG A 176 -1.56 1.27 -31.10
CA ARG A 176 -1.75 0.36 -32.24
C ARG A 176 -0.48 -0.42 -32.55
N ASP A 177 0.65 0.25 -32.59
CA ASP A 177 1.94 -0.40 -32.91
C ASP A 177 2.39 -1.34 -31.79
N LEU A 178 2.12 -1.02 -30.52
CA LEU A 178 2.30 -1.92 -29.38
C LEU A 178 1.46 -3.19 -29.54
N ASN A 179 0.15 -3.06 -29.79
CA ASN A 179 -0.75 -4.22 -29.91
C ASN A 179 -0.47 -5.10 -31.15
N HIS A 180 0.10 -4.53 -32.22
CA HIS A 180 0.45 -5.27 -33.43
C HIS A 180 1.90 -5.80 -33.42
N GLY A 181 2.71 -5.52 -32.41
CA GLY A 181 4.10 -5.96 -32.33
C GLY A 181 5.08 -5.11 -33.15
N ASN A 182 4.63 -3.98 -33.70
CA ASN A 182 5.42 -3.13 -34.60
C ASN A 182 6.17 -2.01 -33.85
N HIS A 183 5.87 -1.81 -32.57
CA HIS A 183 6.51 -0.75 -31.81
C HIS A 183 8.01 -1.04 -31.62
N ARG A 184 8.84 -0.02 -31.76
CA ARG A 184 10.31 -0.16 -31.63
C ARG A 184 10.76 -0.73 -30.30
N PHE A 185 10.01 -0.53 -29.21
CA PHE A 185 10.33 -1.11 -27.90
C PHE A 185 10.26 -2.64 -27.91
N LEU A 186 9.32 -3.22 -28.65
CA LEU A 186 9.24 -4.67 -28.87
C LEU A 186 10.35 -5.16 -29.81
N GLN A 187 10.59 -4.44 -30.91
CA GLN A 187 11.63 -4.79 -31.88
C GLN A 187 13.03 -4.74 -31.27
N LYS A 188 13.31 -3.77 -30.41
CA LYS A 188 14.57 -3.62 -29.65
C LYS A 188 14.66 -4.50 -28.43
N LYS A 189 13.63 -5.31 -28.15
CA LYS A 189 13.55 -6.16 -26.93
C LYS A 189 13.71 -5.38 -25.63
N PHE A 190 13.25 -4.13 -25.62
CA PHE A 190 13.12 -3.36 -24.39
C PHE A 190 11.97 -3.89 -23.54
N ILE A 191 10.82 -4.13 -24.19
CA ILE A 191 9.65 -4.78 -23.58
C ILE A 191 9.29 -6.06 -24.33
N GLU A 192 8.54 -6.92 -23.68
CA GLU A 192 7.90 -8.11 -24.24
C GLU A 192 6.48 -8.24 -23.71
N TYR A 193 5.63 -9.01 -24.41
CA TYR A 193 4.28 -9.30 -23.92
C TYR A 193 4.34 -10.24 -22.71
N THR A 194 3.40 -10.06 -21.78
CA THR A 194 3.23 -11.00 -20.66
C THR A 194 2.52 -12.27 -21.14
N ASN A 195 3.05 -13.44 -20.75
CA ASN A 195 2.49 -14.75 -21.08
C ASN A 195 2.01 -15.41 -19.78
N ASP A 196 0.73 -15.22 -19.40
CA ASP A 196 0.20 -15.86 -18.21
C ASP A 196 -0.43 -17.24 -18.46
N ASP A 197 -1.03 -17.48 -19.66
CA ASP A 197 -1.77 -18.71 -19.98
C ASP A 197 -1.28 -19.41 -21.28
N GLY A 198 -0.05 -19.15 -21.72
CA GLY A 198 0.47 -19.69 -22.98
C GLY A 198 0.00 -18.93 -24.23
N PHE A 199 -0.88 -17.96 -24.10
CA PHE A 199 -1.25 -16.99 -25.11
C PHE A 199 -0.69 -15.62 -24.73
N ALA A 200 -0.02 -14.94 -25.65
CA ALA A 200 0.51 -13.60 -25.43
C ALA A 200 -0.67 -12.62 -25.21
N ASP A 201 -0.75 -12.03 -24.03
CA ASP A 201 -1.64 -10.90 -23.80
C ASP A 201 -1.02 -9.67 -24.48
N ARG A 202 -1.62 -9.21 -25.59
CA ARG A 202 -1.13 -8.09 -26.39
C ARG A 202 -1.47 -6.72 -25.80
N GLU A 203 -2.18 -6.67 -24.68
CA GLU A 203 -2.51 -5.44 -23.95
C GLU A 203 -1.62 -5.22 -22.72
N SER A 204 -0.78 -6.22 -22.38
CA SER A 204 0.10 -6.19 -21.22
C SER A 204 1.56 -6.43 -21.60
N PHE A 205 2.45 -5.65 -20.99
CA PHE A 205 3.90 -5.64 -21.30
C PHE A 205 4.72 -5.72 -20.02
N LYS A 206 5.91 -6.29 -20.15
CA LYS A 206 6.95 -6.22 -19.12
C LYS A 206 8.28 -5.81 -19.76
N ILE A 207 9.15 -5.18 -18.96
CA ILE A 207 10.53 -4.91 -19.37
C ILE A 207 11.29 -6.23 -19.40
N THR A 208 12.03 -6.49 -20.47
CA THR A 208 12.80 -7.74 -20.61
C THR A 208 13.92 -7.84 -19.58
N ASP A 209 14.30 -9.04 -19.18
CA ASP A 209 15.38 -9.24 -18.21
C ASP A 209 16.74 -8.72 -18.70
N SER A 210 16.96 -8.70 -20.01
CA SER A 210 18.14 -8.10 -20.62
C SER A 210 18.15 -6.58 -20.48
N ALA A 211 17.01 -5.93 -20.71
CA ALA A 211 16.87 -4.49 -20.55
C ALA A 211 17.01 -4.07 -19.08
N LYS A 212 16.42 -4.82 -18.16
CA LYS A 212 16.55 -4.58 -16.71
C LYS A 212 18.02 -4.58 -16.27
N LYS A 213 18.81 -5.54 -16.71
CA LYS A 213 20.24 -5.63 -16.37
C LYS A 213 21.06 -4.45 -16.90
N LEU A 214 20.72 -3.95 -18.09
CA LEU A 214 21.45 -2.85 -18.74
C LEU A 214 21.05 -1.48 -18.15
N LEU A 215 19.75 -1.23 -18.04
CA LEU A 215 19.22 0.07 -17.62
C LEU A 215 19.43 0.34 -16.12
N PHE A 216 19.35 -0.69 -15.31
CA PHE A 216 19.35 -0.55 -13.84
C PHE A 216 20.61 -1.17 -13.21
N SER A 217 21.73 -1.19 -13.96
CA SER A 217 23.01 -1.78 -13.51
C SER A 217 23.59 -1.12 -12.25
N GLU A 218 23.36 0.19 -12.06
CA GLU A 218 23.77 0.95 -10.86
C GLU A 218 22.84 0.71 -9.65
N MET A 219 21.68 0.12 -9.89
CA MET A 219 20.71 -0.14 -8.85
C MET A 219 20.81 -1.60 -8.43
N ASN A 220 20.87 -1.84 -7.13
CA ASN A 220 20.87 -3.20 -6.61
C ASN A 220 19.48 -3.84 -6.79
N LEU A 221 19.20 -4.33 -8.02
CA LEU A 221 17.93 -4.96 -8.39
C LEU A 221 17.57 -6.16 -7.51
N SER A 222 18.55 -6.81 -6.88
CA SER A 222 18.30 -7.88 -5.92
C SER A 222 17.71 -7.34 -4.60
N ALA A 223 18.03 -6.12 -4.22
CA ALA A 223 17.36 -5.41 -3.13
C ALA A 223 16.01 -4.79 -3.58
N MET A 224 15.85 -4.53 -4.88
CA MET A 224 14.61 -4.02 -5.48
C MET A 224 13.65 -5.12 -5.95
N ARG A 225 14.14 -6.33 -6.21
CA ARG A 225 13.36 -7.54 -6.52
C ARG A 225 12.59 -8.11 -5.33
N GLY A 226 12.68 -7.50 -4.18
CA GLY A 226 11.53 -7.46 -3.32
C GLY A 226 10.45 -6.69 -4.08
N SER A 227 9.77 -7.35 -5.04
CA SER A 227 8.42 -6.94 -5.40
C SER A 227 7.78 -6.56 -4.08
N ARG A 228 7.46 -5.26 -3.88
CA ARG A 228 6.54 -4.93 -2.79
C ARG A 228 5.30 -5.72 -3.17
N PRO A 229 4.99 -6.80 -2.43
CA PRO A 229 3.70 -7.41 -2.62
C PRO A 229 2.71 -6.27 -2.42
N LYS A 230 1.55 -6.31 -3.04
CA LYS A 230 0.41 -5.43 -2.74
C LYS A 230 -0.01 -5.52 -1.24
N GLY A 231 0.89 -5.98 -0.38
CA GLY A 231 0.96 -6.00 1.07
C GLY A 231 2.40 -5.66 1.48
N GLY A 232 2.58 -4.70 2.38
CA GLY A 232 3.90 -4.27 2.83
C GLY A 232 4.72 -5.44 3.36
N MET A 233 5.92 -5.65 2.83
CA MET A 233 6.89 -6.60 3.41
C MET A 233 7.52 -5.97 4.63
N LEU A 234 7.37 -6.62 5.77
CA LEU A 234 7.96 -6.22 7.04
C LEU A 234 9.11 -7.18 7.37
N SER A 235 10.34 -6.65 7.42
CA SER A 235 11.48 -7.45 7.87
C SER A 235 11.33 -7.82 9.34
N PHE A 236 11.64 -9.07 9.68
CA PHE A 236 11.60 -9.55 11.06
C PHE A 236 12.51 -8.72 12.00
N GLU A 237 13.60 -8.13 11.49
CA GLU A 237 14.50 -7.28 12.25
C GLU A 237 13.87 -5.94 12.65
N SER A 238 12.92 -5.43 11.83
CA SER A 238 12.22 -4.18 12.10
C SER A 238 11.11 -4.32 13.14
N ILE A 239 10.70 -5.56 13.46
CA ILE A 239 9.66 -5.84 14.44
C ILE A 239 10.21 -5.62 15.85
N LYS A 240 9.64 -4.66 16.58
CA LYS A 240 10.01 -4.39 17.96
C LYS A 240 9.59 -5.55 18.88
N PRO A 241 10.44 -5.96 19.84
CA PRO A 241 10.04 -6.98 20.81
C PRO A 241 8.91 -6.44 21.68
N LYS A 242 7.85 -7.23 21.81
CA LYS A 242 6.72 -6.94 22.72
C LYS A 242 6.40 -8.19 23.52
N GLN A 243 6.29 -8.04 24.82
CA GLN A 243 5.88 -9.12 25.72
C GLN A 243 4.37 -9.28 25.62
N LEU A 244 3.92 -10.51 25.36
CA LEU A 244 2.51 -10.88 25.28
C LEU A 244 2.18 -11.88 26.39
N PHE A 245 0.99 -11.78 26.92
CA PHE A 245 0.49 -12.63 28.00
C PHE A 245 -0.70 -13.42 27.48
N TYR A 246 -0.55 -14.73 27.52
CA TYR A 246 -1.51 -15.69 27.00
C TYR A 246 -2.10 -16.51 28.13
N ASN A 247 -3.34 -16.94 27.99
CA ASN A 247 -3.91 -18.01 28.80
C ASN A 247 -3.18 -19.33 28.47
N ASP A 248 -3.20 -20.30 29.39
CA ASP A 248 -2.38 -21.53 29.26
C ASP A 248 -2.61 -22.32 27.98
N LYS A 249 -3.86 -22.37 27.51
CA LYS A 249 -4.18 -23.07 26.24
C LYS A 249 -3.62 -22.36 25.03
N GLU A 250 -3.75 -21.05 25.00
CA GLU A 250 -3.22 -20.19 23.91
C GLU A 250 -1.71 -20.27 23.87
N ARG A 251 -1.06 -20.15 25.05
CA ARG A 251 0.40 -20.23 25.18
C ARG A 251 0.94 -21.51 24.56
N LYS A 252 0.38 -22.67 24.90
CA LYS A 252 0.81 -23.95 24.36
C LYS A 252 0.71 -24.02 22.84
N LEU A 253 -0.42 -23.55 22.26
CA LEU A 253 -0.61 -23.55 20.81
C LEU A 253 0.31 -22.56 20.10
N VAL A 254 0.54 -21.38 20.67
CA VAL A 254 1.48 -20.38 20.11
C VAL A 254 2.91 -20.88 20.17
N GLU A 255 3.32 -21.51 21.28
CA GLU A 255 4.64 -22.11 21.43
C GLU A 255 4.86 -23.28 20.47
N GLU A 256 3.85 -24.15 20.31
CA GLU A 256 3.87 -25.26 19.35
C GLU A 256 3.99 -24.73 17.91
N LEU A 257 3.22 -23.71 17.53
CA LEU A 257 3.31 -23.08 16.22
C LEU A 257 4.68 -22.42 16.00
N ALA A 258 5.22 -21.74 17.00
CA ALA A 258 6.54 -21.14 16.89
C ALA A 258 7.65 -22.19 16.74
N ALA A 259 7.55 -23.32 17.45
CA ALA A 259 8.46 -24.44 17.32
C ALA A 259 8.35 -25.14 15.95
N LEU A 260 7.14 -25.28 15.40
CA LEU A 260 6.90 -25.79 14.05
C LEU A 260 7.55 -24.88 13.00
N LEU A 261 7.44 -23.58 13.17
CA LEU A 261 7.98 -22.57 12.25
C LEU A 261 9.47 -22.31 12.46
N ASP A 262 10.14 -22.94 13.46
CA ASP A 262 11.61 -22.99 13.50
C ASP A 262 12.14 -23.65 12.23
N GLU A 263 13.25 -23.12 11.67
CA GLU A 263 13.70 -23.50 10.33
C GLU A 263 14.00 -24.99 10.21
N LYS A 264 14.64 -25.60 11.21
CA LYS A 264 14.97 -27.04 11.19
C LYS A 264 13.73 -27.90 11.19
N ASN A 265 12.77 -27.58 12.06
CA ASN A 265 11.52 -28.30 12.18
C ASN A 265 10.67 -28.13 10.93
N PHE A 266 10.56 -26.88 10.44
CA PHE A 266 9.77 -26.52 9.25
C PHE A 266 10.24 -27.30 8.02
N GLN A 267 11.53 -27.32 7.74
CA GLN A 267 12.09 -28.05 6.60
C GLN A 267 11.84 -29.58 6.75
N GLY A 268 12.17 -30.16 7.91
CA GLY A 268 11.98 -31.58 8.13
C GLY A 268 10.53 -32.05 8.03
N ILE A 269 9.57 -31.23 8.51
CA ILE A 269 8.14 -31.52 8.40
C ILE A 269 7.69 -31.39 6.94
N ARG A 270 8.11 -30.34 6.24
CA ARG A 270 7.76 -30.09 4.84
C ARG A 270 8.23 -31.22 3.92
N ASP A 271 9.45 -31.69 4.10
CA ASP A 271 10.03 -32.79 3.31
C ASP A 271 9.23 -34.09 3.54
N ARG A 272 8.91 -34.38 4.79
CA ARG A 272 8.13 -35.57 5.13
C ARG A 272 6.68 -35.55 4.62
N LEU A 273 6.05 -34.34 4.63
CA LEU A 273 4.72 -34.14 4.04
C LEU A 273 4.74 -34.36 2.52
N LYS A 274 5.80 -33.91 1.84
CA LYS A 274 5.99 -34.15 0.39
C LYS A 274 6.18 -35.61 0.06
N GLU A 275 7.00 -36.34 0.83
CA GLU A 275 7.20 -37.81 0.66
C GLU A 275 5.90 -38.59 0.81
N THR A 276 4.98 -38.12 1.64
CA THR A 276 3.69 -38.79 1.89
C THR A 276 2.55 -38.24 1.03
N ASN A 277 2.83 -37.38 0.03
CA ASN A 277 1.85 -36.73 -0.83
C ASN A 277 0.81 -35.90 -0.06
N PHE A 278 1.15 -35.38 1.13
CA PHE A 278 0.33 -34.42 1.84
C PHE A 278 0.67 -32.98 1.37
N ARG A 279 -0.27 -32.06 1.64
CA ARG A 279 -0.06 -30.63 1.40
C ARG A 279 1.10 -30.12 2.27
N SER A 280 2.07 -29.46 1.65
CA SER A 280 3.28 -28.98 2.33
C SER A 280 3.15 -27.57 2.91
N GLY A 281 2.04 -26.86 2.65
CA GLY A 281 1.78 -25.52 3.16
C GLY A 281 1.07 -25.53 4.51
N PHE A 282 1.34 -24.49 5.30
CA PHE A 282 0.78 -24.31 6.64
C PHE A 282 -0.19 -23.13 6.64
N ALA A 283 -1.48 -23.41 6.75
CA ALA A 283 -2.50 -22.39 6.94
C ALA A 283 -2.96 -22.39 8.40
N CYS A 284 -2.85 -21.22 9.06
CA CYS A 284 -3.21 -21.03 10.45
C CYS A 284 -4.26 -19.94 10.59
N LEU A 285 -5.21 -20.10 11.51
CA LEU A 285 -6.24 -19.13 11.80
C LEU A 285 -6.14 -18.68 13.26
N PHE A 286 -5.99 -17.37 13.46
CA PHE A 286 -6.05 -16.71 14.76
C PHE A 286 -7.38 -15.98 14.88
N TYR A 287 -8.24 -16.41 15.80
CA TYR A 287 -9.59 -15.86 15.92
C TYR A 287 -9.94 -15.52 17.37
N GLY A 288 -10.85 -14.57 17.57
CA GLY A 288 -11.28 -14.14 18.89
C GLY A 288 -11.60 -12.65 18.96
N ALA A 289 -11.92 -12.14 20.13
CA ALA A 289 -12.34 -10.76 20.35
C ALA A 289 -11.26 -9.75 19.88
N PRO A 290 -11.65 -8.51 19.50
CA PRO A 290 -10.68 -7.46 19.19
C PRO A 290 -9.82 -7.12 20.41
N GLY A 291 -8.58 -6.67 20.17
CA GLY A 291 -7.66 -6.28 21.23
C GLY A 291 -7.02 -7.43 22.03
N THR A 292 -7.19 -8.70 21.62
CA THR A 292 -6.61 -9.87 22.32
C THR A 292 -5.19 -10.23 21.86
N GLY A 293 -4.57 -9.44 20.98
CA GLY A 293 -3.17 -9.61 20.59
C GLY A 293 -2.91 -10.52 19.39
N LYS A 294 -3.94 -10.91 18.61
CA LYS A 294 -3.79 -11.81 17.43
C LYS A 294 -2.72 -11.39 16.45
N THR A 295 -2.82 -10.19 15.91
CA THR A 295 -1.86 -9.65 14.92
C THR A 295 -0.47 -9.50 15.53
N GLU A 296 -0.39 -8.99 16.77
CA GLU A 296 0.87 -8.85 17.48
C GLU A 296 1.56 -10.21 17.70
N THR A 297 0.81 -11.26 17.99
CA THR A 297 1.36 -12.63 18.11
C THR A 297 2.01 -13.09 16.83
N VAL A 298 1.42 -12.80 15.65
CA VAL A 298 2.03 -13.14 14.36
C VAL A 298 3.36 -12.39 14.17
N LEU A 299 3.39 -11.09 14.51
CA LEU A 299 4.62 -10.30 14.46
C LEU A 299 5.71 -10.89 15.36
N GLN A 300 5.38 -11.25 16.60
CA GLN A 300 6.36 -11.82 17.52
C GLN A 300 6.81 -13.24 17.11
N ILE A 301 5.96 -14.05 16.49
CA ILE A 301 6.34 -15.33 15.87
C ILE A 301 7.30 -15.09 14.71
N ALA A 302 6.99 -14.16 13.80
CA ALA A 302 7.85 -13.82 12.67
C ALA A 302 9.26 -13.41 13.16
N ARG A 303 9.32 -12.53 14.17
CA ARG A 303 10.57 -12.09 14.78
C ARG A 303 11.33 -13.26 15.44
N LYS A 304 10.65 -14.09 16.22
CA LYS A 304 11.26 -15.22 16.94
C LYS A 304 11.84 -16.26 15.99
N THR A 305 11.17 -16.51 14.86
CA THR A 305 11.60 -17.51 13.86
C THR A 305 12.54 -16.93 12.80
N GLY A 306 12.75 -15.61 12.80
CA GLY A 306 13.59 -14.91 11.82
C GLY A 306 13.02 -14.97 10.41
N ARG A 307 11.67 -14.86 10.28
CA ARG A 307 10.95 -14.88 9.01
C ARG A 307 10.35 -13.52 8.73
N ASP A 308 10.52 -13.07 7.51
CA ASP A 308 9.89 -11.85 7.05
C ASP A 308 8.37 -12.03 6.96
N LEU A 309 7.64 -10.94 7.09
CA LEU A 309 6.19 -10.93 7.07
C LEU A 309 5.67 -10.14 5.88
N ILE A 310 4.73 -10.71 5.15
CA ILE A 310 3.99 -10.04 4.08
C ILE A 310 2.58 -9.81 4.60
N GLN A 311 2.27 -8.56 4.92
CA GLN A 311 0.97 -8.20 5.45
C GLN A 311 0.03 -7.75 4.32
N VAL A 312 -1.12 -8.38 4.23
CA VAL A 312 -2.19 -8.06 3.30
C VAL A 312 -3.41 -7.63 4.10
N ASN A 313 -3.82 -6.38 3.92
CA ASN A 313 -5.07 -5.89 4.48
C ASN A 313 -6.21 -6.22 3.52
N ILE A 314 -7.11 -7.05 3.95
CA ILE A 314 -8.23 -7.52 3.11
C ILE A 314 -9.21 -6.40 2.77
N SER A 315 -9.36 -5.40 3.64
CA SER A 315 -10.16 -4.20 3.38
C SER A 315 -9.66 -3.41 2.16
N ASP A 316 -8.34 -3.36 1.93
CA ASP A 316 -7.75 -2.65 0.81
C ASP A 316 -8.07 -3.35 -0.52
N ILE A 317 -8.16 -4.68 -0.49
CA ILE A 317 -8.60 -5.47 -1.64
C ILE A 317 -10.07 -5.19 -1.97
N LYS A 318 -10.94 -4.97 -0.97
CA LYS A 318 -12.36 -4.64 -1.17
C LYS A 318 -12.59 -3.31 -1.88
N SER A 319 -11.81 -2.30 -1.59
CA SER A 319 -11.94 -0.97 -2.22
C SER A 319 -11.60 -0.95 -3.72
N MET A 320 -10.84 -1.94 -4.19
CA MET A 320 -10.43 -2.12 -5.60
C MET A 320 -11.42 -2.99 -6.42
N TRP A 321 -12.61 -3.27 -5.93
CA TRP A 321 -13.54 -4.34 -6.37
C TRP A 321 -14.32 -4.10 -7.66
N VAL A 322 -14.08 -3.05 -8.40
CA VAL A 322 -14.77 -2.84 -9.68
C VAL A 322 -13.87 -3.32 -10.83
N GLY A 323 -13.95 -4.63 -11.13
CA GLY A 323 -13.45 -5.23 -12.38
C GLY A 323 -12.18 -6.11 -12.31
N GLU A 324 -11.32 -6.05 -11.25
CA GLU A 324 -10.01 -6.73 -11.22
C GLU A 324 -9.71 -7.58 -9.98
N SER A 325 -10.66 -7.75 -9.09
CA SER A 325 -10.45 -8.36 -7.76
C SER A 325 -9.94 -9.80 -7.79
N GLU A 326 -10.41 -10.61 -8.71
CA GLU A 326 -10.00 -12.02 -8.85
C GLU A 326 -8.54 -12.13 -9.26
N LYS A 327 -8.11 -11.29 -10.20
CA LYS A 327 -6.73 -11.24 -10.68
C LYS A 327 -5.76 -10.71 -9.62
N ASN A 328 -6.19 -9.71 -8.85
CA ASN A 328 -5.40 -9.15 -7.76
C ASN A 328 -5.13 -10.16 -6.64
N ILE A 329 -6.12 -10.98 -6.27
CA ILE A 329 -5.93 -12.01 -5.25
C ILE A 329 -5.01 -13.12 -5.73
N LYS A 330 -5.19 -13.61 -6.96
CA LYS A 330 -4.24 -14.57 -7.57
C LYS A 330 -2.84 -13.99 -7.59
N GLY A 331 -2.68 -12.73 -8.00
CA GLY A 331 -1.40 -12.02 -8.02
C GLY A 331 -0.69 -12.02 -6.66
N ILE A 332 -1.42 -11.81 -5.55
CA ILE A 332 -0.84 -11.87 -4.20
C ILE A 332 -0.24 -13.26 -3.91
N PHE A 333 -0.95 -14.33 -4.25
CA PHE A 333 -0.44 -15.69 -4.04
C PHE A 333 0.68 -16.06 -5.00
N ASP A 334 0.65 -15.57 -6.25
CA ASP A 334 1.72 -15.77 -7.24
C ASP A 334 3.02 -15.07 -6.80
N ASP A 335 2.91 -13.83 -6.35
CA ASP A 335 4.05 -13.09 -5.81
C ASP A 335 4.58 -13.72 -4.53
N TYR A 336 3.70 -14.19 -3.65
CA TYR A 336 4.10 -14.94 -2.48
C TYR A 336 4.85 -16.23 -2.86
N ARG A 337 4.38 -17.01 -3.85
CA ARG A 337 5.08 -18.21 -4.36
C ARG A 337 6.47 -17.89 -4.89
N LYS A 338 6.62 -16.77 -5.63
CA LYS A 338 7.94 -16.31 -6.09
C LYS A 338 8.87 -16.02 -4.91
N MET A 339 8.37 -15.32 -3.88
CA MET A 339 9.14 -15.00 -2.69
C MET A 339 9.54 -16.23 -1.89
N VAL A 340 8.66 -17.21 -1.72
CA VAL A 340 8.98 -18.50 -1.07
C VAL A 340 10.15 -19.20 -1.76
N LYS A 341 10.23 -19.11 -3.10
CA LYS A 341 11.34 -19.71 -3.88
C LYS A 341 12.65 -18.90 -3.79
N GLN A 342 12.58 -17.61 -3.54
CA GLN A 342 13.73 -16.70 -3.55
C GLN A 342 14.31 -16.43 -2.15
N SER A 343 13.51 -16.60 -1.11
CA SER A 343 13.91 -16.32 0.27
C SER A 343 14.69 -17.48 0.89
N ALA A 344 15.72 -17.17 1.68
CA ALA A 344 16.47 -18.16 2.43
C ALA A 344 15.59 -18.88 3.48
N LYS A 345 14.63 -18.15 4.08
CA LYS A 345 13.59 -18.68 4.95
C LYS A 345 12.23 -18.30 4.37
N THR A 346 11.31 -19.25 4.34
CA THR A 346 9.94 -19.02 3.86
C THR A 346 9.28 -17.89 4.65
N PRO A 347 8.86 -16.78 4.03
CA PRO A 347 8.19 -15.68 4.71
C PRO A 347 6.78 -16.07 5.17
N ILE A 348 6.22 -15.33 6.11
CA ILE A 348 4.83 -15.51 6.56
C ILE A 348 3.92 -14.57 5.77
N LEU A 349 2.90 -15.11 5.11
CA LEU A 349 1.80 -14.34 4.52
C LEU A 349 0.73 -14.11 5.60
N LEU A 350 0.52 -12.85 5.98
CA LEU A 350 -0.49 -12.47 6.97
C LEU A 350 -1.70 -11.84 6.28
N PHE A 351 -2.85 -12.50 6.41
CA PHE A 351 -4.14 -11.91 6.09
C PHE A 351 -4.71 -11.28 7.35
N ASN A 352 -4.52 -9.97 7.47
CA ASN A 352 -5.03 -9.23 8.62
C ASN A 352 -6.50 -8.84 8.40
N GLU A 353 -7.32 -8.99 9.45
CA GLU A 353 -8.77 -8.70 9.41
C GLU A 353 -9.49 -9.46 8.26
N ALA A 354 -9.25 -10.75 8.18
CA ALA A 354 -9.82 -11.61 7.13
C ALA A 354 -11.35 -11.80 7.23
N ASP A 355 -12.02 -11.10 8.12
CA ASP A 355 -13.47 -11.14 8.36
C ASP A 355 -14.26 -10.99 7.06
N ALA A 356 -13.77 -10.12 6.20
CA ALA A 356 -14.41 -9.78 4.93
C ALA A 356 -14.45 -10.92 3.91
N ILE A 357 -13.56 -11.90 4.02
CA ILE A 357 -13.43 -13.02 3.07
C ILE A 357 -13.71 -14.40 3.67
N ILE A 358 -13.60 -14.54 5.00
CA ILE A 358 -13.79 -15.83 5.67
C ILE A 358 -15.26 -16.04 6.10
N GLY A 359 -16.09 -15.00 6.01
CA GLY A 359 -17.50 -15.02 6.41
C GLY A 359 -18.34 -16.02 5.62
N LYS A 360 -19.53 -16.34 6.17
CA LYS A 360 -20.50 -17.21 5.49
C LYS A 360 -20.89 -16.63 4.13
N ARG A 361 -21.01 -17.51 3.15
CA ARG A 361 -21.45 -17.17 1.81
C ARG A 361 -22.89 -16.64 1.83
N MET A 362 -23.16 -15.65 1.01
CA MET A 362 -24.51 -15.17 0.78
C MET A 362 -25.28 -16.19 -0.07
N VAL A 363 -26.23 -16.89 0.54
CA VAL A 363 -27.11 -17.83 -0.16
C VAL A 363 -28.20 -17.03 -0.88
N GLY A 364 -28.37 -17.23 -2.20
CA GLY A 364 -29.32 -16.49 -3.00
C GLY A 364 -28.79 -15.15 -3.50
N ALA A 365 -27.48 -15.04 -3.76
CA ALA A 365 -26.82 -13.86 -4.29
C ALA A 365 -27.48 -13.38 -5.61
N GLU A 366 -28.43 -12.46 -5.52
CA GLU A 366 -29.06 -11.80 -6.70
C GLU A 366 -28.26 -10.60 -7.17
N LYS A 367 -27.48 -9.97 -6.27
CA LYS A 367 -26.65 -8.79 -6.57
C LYS A 367 -25.29 -9.22 -7.13
N ALA A 368 -24.80 -8.47 -8.12
CA ALA A 368 -23.50 -8.71 -8.74
C ALA A 368 -22.34 -8.72 -7.72
N VAL A 369 -22.44 -7.89 -6.68
CA VAL A 369 -21.44 -7.79 -5.60
C VAL A 369 -21.35 -9.09 -4.81
N ASP A 370 -22.47 -9.74 -4.46
CA ASP A 370 -22.50 -10.98 -3.68
C ASP A 370 -21.89 -12.15 -4.47
N LYS A 371 -22.08 -12.17 -5.79
CA LYS A 371 -21.45 -13.16 -6.69
C LYS A 371 -19.95 -12.98 -6.76
N LEU A 372 -19.47 -11.74 -6.82
CA LEU A 372 -18.05 -11.41 -6.80
C LEU A 372 -17.40 -11.84 -5.48
N GLU A 373 -18.04 -11.57 -4.32
CA GLU A 373 -17.53 -12.00 -3.02
C GLU A 373 -17.39 -13.52 -2.94
N ASN A 374 -18.39 -14.27 -3.42
CA ASN A 374 -18.35 -15.72 -3.45
C ASN A 374 -17.23 -16.26 -4.37
N ASN A 375 -16.98 -15.62 -5.52
CA ASN A 375 -15.90 -16.00 -6.43
C ASN A 375 -14.53 -15.78 -5.78
N ILE A 376 -14.32 -14.63 -5.13
CA ILE A 376 -13.11 -14.31 -4.38
C ILE A 376 -12.84 -15.36 -3.30
N GLN A 377 -13.87 -15.73 -2.52
CA GLN A 377 -13.75 -16.79 -1.52
C GLN A 377 -13.32 -18.11 -2.13
N ASN A 378 -13.86 -18.49 -3.30
CA ASN A 378 -13.48 -19.70 -4.00
C ASN A 378 -12.01 -19.70 -4.44
N ILE A 379 -11.53 -18.56 -4.97
CA ILE A 379 -10.12 -18.41 -5.37
C ILE A 379 -9.21 -18.56 -4.15
N ILE A 380 -9.50 -17.86 -3.06
CA ILE A 380 -8.70 -17.96 -1.83
C ILE A 380 -8.69 -19.38 -1.28
N LEU A 381 -9.83 -20.06 -1.29
CA LEU A 381 -9.92 -21.46 -0.87
C LEU A 381 -9.04 -22.38 -1.73
N GLN A 382 -9.02 -22.16 -3.05
CA GLN A 382 -8.17 -22.89 -3.98
C GLN A 382 -6.69 -22.59 -3.73
N GLU A 383 -6.33 -21.34 -3.52
CA GLU A 383 -4.95 -20.92 -3.26
C GLU A 383 -4.42 -21.47 -1.92
N ILE A 384 -5.26 -21.49 -0.88
CA ILE A 384 -4.91 -22.16 0.41
C ILE A 384 -4.67 -23.65 0.21
N GLU A 385 -5.43 -24.32 -0.66
CA GLU A 385 -5.21 -25.71 -0.97
C GLU A 385 -3.89 -26.03 -1.67
N GLN A 386 -3.43 -25.09 -2.51
CA GLN A 386 -2.18 -25.19 -3.27
C GLN A 386 -1.01 -24.47 -2.58
N LEU A 387 -1.19 -24.02 -1.34
CA LEU A 387 -0.18 -23.28 -0.61
C LEU A 387 1.09 -24.11 -0.38
N GLU A 388 2.25 -23.56 -0.73
CA GLU A 388 3.55 -24.16 -0.45
C GLU A 388 4.35 -23.41 0.64
N GLY A 389 3.73 -22.46 1.31
CA GLY A 389 4.33 -21.59 2.30
C GLY A 389 3.57 -21.55 3.62
N ILE A 390 3.62 -20.41 4.30
CA ILE A 390 3.01 -20.17 5.60
C ILE A 390 1.98 -19.05 5.45
N LEU A 391 0.71 -19.33 5.68
CA LEU A 391 -0.38 -18.36 5.74
C LEU A 391 -0.91 -18.29 7.18
N ILE A 392 -0.99 -17.09 7.74
CA ILE A 392 -1.68 -16.84 9.00
C ILE A 392 -2.78 -15.83 8.73
N ALA A 393 -4.02 -16.18 9.02
CA ALA A 393 -5.15 -15.28 8.93
C ALA A 393 -5.62 -14.86 10.32
N THR A 394 -5.92 -13.57 10.52
CA THR A 394 -6.53 -13.07 11.77
C THR A 394 -7.96 -12.64 11.52
N THR A 395 -8.87 -12.96 12.45
CA THR A 395 -10.29 -12.60 12.37
C THR A 395 -10.89 -12.29 13.73
N ASN A 396 -11.82 -11.36 13.76
CA ASN A 396 -12.63 -11.06 14.95
C ASN A 396 -13.95 -11.85 14.97
N LEU A 397 -14.35 -12.47 13.84
CA LEU A 397 -15.63 -13.14 13.62
C LEU A 397 -15.48 -14.67 13.66
N ALA A 398 -15.37 -15.24 14.86
CA ALA A 398 -15.27 -16.70 15.04
C ALA A 398 -16.55 -17.47 14.65
N GLU A 399 -17.73 -16.89 14.91
CA GLU A 399 -19.02 -17.59 14.81
C GLU A 399 -19.61 -17.60 13.39
N ASN A 400 -19.15 -16.75 12.51
CA ASN A 400 -19.68 -16.56 11.15
C ASN A 400 -18.77 -17.08 10.03
N MET A 401 -17.78 -17.91 10.37
CA MET A 401 -16.85 -18.47 9.37
C MET A 401 -17.54 -19.53 8.51
N ASP A 402 -17.25 -19.52 7.21
CA ASP A 402 -17.67 -20.58 6.29
C ASP A 402 -16.92 -21.89 6.63
N LYS A 403 -17.67 -22.99 6.72
CA LYS A 403 -17.12 -24.34 7.00
C LYS A 403 -16.04 -24.78 6.00
N ALA A 404 -16.06 -24.25 4.79
CA ALA A 404 -15.05 -24.54 3.79
C ALA A 404 -13.68 -23.98 4.19
N PHE A 405 -13.64 -22.78 4.77
CA PHE A 405 -12.41 -22.22 5.33
C PHE A 405 -11.95 -22.97 6.57
N GLU A 406 -12.89 -23.33 7.45
CA GLU A 406 -12.58 -24.04 8.67
C GLU A 406 -11.79 -25.35 8.44
N ARG A 407 -12.09 -26.07 7.37
CA ARG A 407 -11.42 -27.34 7.01
C ARG A 407 -10.03 -27.14 6.42
N ARG A 408 -9.69 -25.95 5.96
CA ARG A 408 -8.43 -25.69 5.28
C ARG A 408 -7.34 -25.13 6.20
N PHE A 409 -7.74 -24.57 7.35
CA PHE A 409 -6.79 -24.16 8.37
C PHE A 409 -6.36 -25.34 9.23
N LEU A 410 -5.07 -25.66 9.19
CA LEU A 410 -4.48 -26.75 9.96
C LEU A 410 -4.44 -26.42 11.46
N TYR A 411 -4.01 -25.21 11.79
CA TYR A 411 -3.97 -24.71 13.16
C TYR A 411 -5.03 -23.62 13.37
N LYS A 412 -5.78 -23.72 14.47
CA LYS A 412 -6.81 -22.75 14.86
C LYS A 412 -6.57 -22.37 16.30
N VAL A 413 -6.11 -21.12 16.49
CA VAL A 413 -5.80 -20.58 17.81
C VAL A 413 -6.88 -19.57 18.19
N LYS A 414 -7.64 -19.91 19.24
CA LYS A 414 -8.63 -19.00 19.82
C LYS A 414 -7.94 -18.07 20.81
N PHE A 415 -8.07 -16.78 20.60
CA PHE A 415 -7.61 -15.75 21.50
C PHE A 415 -8.78 -15.26 22.35
N GLU A 416 -8.70 -15.47 23.64
CA GLU A 416 -9.68 -15.01 24.61
C GLU A 416 -9.17 -13.76 25.32
N LYS A 417 -10.04 -13.09 26.05
CA LYS A 417 -9.57 -12.03 26.95
C LYS A 417 -8.60 -12.61 27.98
N PRO A 418 -7.58 -11.85 28.39
CA PRO A 418 -6.63 -12.33 29.39
C PRO A 418 -7.34 -12.63 30.71
N ASP A 419 -6.92 -13.68 31.39
CA ASP A 419 -7.38 -13.99 32.73
C ASP A 419 -6.92 -12.93 33.76
N LEU A 420 -7.28 -13.07 35.01
CA LEU A 420 -6.93 -12.12 36.07
C LEU A 420 -5.40 -11.91 36.17
N HIS A 421 -4.64 -13.00 36.06
CA HIS A 421 -3.19 -12.95 36.15
C HIS A 421 -2.58 -12.28 34.92
N GLY A 422 -3.05 -12.60 33.73
CA GLY A 422 -2.66 -11.94 32.49
C GLY A 422 -2.96 -10.44 32.50
N ARG A 423 -4.16 -10.04 32.94
CA ARG A 423 -4.50 -8.60 33.07
C ARG A 423 -3.58 -7.88 34.05
N LEU A 424 -3.27 -8.50 35.19
CA LEU A 424 -2.33 -7.94 36.16
C LEU A 424 -0.97 -7.67 35.52
N GLN A 425 -0.42 -8.67 34.82
CA GLN A 425 0.88 -8.54 34.15
C GLN A 425 0.86 -7.49 33.04
N ILE A 426 -0.24 -7.37 32.30
CA ILE A 426 -0.40 -6.34 31.27
C ILE A 426 -0.39 -4.94 31.91
N TRP A 427 -1.15 -4.72 32.98
CA TRP A 427 -1.17 -3.43 33.71
C TRP A 427 0.22 -3.03 34.18
N GLN A 428 0.96 -3.93 34.85
CA GLN A 428 2.31 -3.69 35.34
C GLN A 428 3.30 -3.39 34.19
N THR A 429 3.16 -4.09 33.07
CA THR A 429 4.02 -3.88 31.89
C THR A 429 3.74 -2.54 31.21
N MET A 430 2.48 -2.16 31.09
CA MET A 430 2.07 -0.91 30.41
C MET A 430 2.30 0.33 31.27
N ILE A 431 2.16 0.21 32.59
CA ILE A 431 2.38 1.30 33.55
C ILE A 431 3.35 0.81 34.65
N PRO A 432 4.66 0.84 34.40
CA PRO A 432 5.65 0.34 35.38
C PRO A 432 5.65 1.06 36.74
N SER A 433 5.06 2.26 36.80
CA SER A 433 4.92 3.02 38.05
C SER A 433 3.70 2.63 38.88
N LEU A 434 2.85 1.73 38.39
CA LEU A 434 1.66 1.24 39.10
C LEU A 434 2.07 0.21 40.16
N ASN A 435 1.65 0.37 41.40
CA ASN A 435 1.92 -0.60 42.43
C ASN A 435 1.09 -1.88 42.29
N ASP A 436 1.52 -2.96 42.93
CA ASP A 436 0.88 -4.28 42.81
C ASP A 436 -0.56 -4.30 43.33
N ALA A 437 -0.86 -3.53 44.35
CA ALA A 437 -2.22 -3.47 44.93
C ALA A 437 -3.21 -2.80 43.98
N ASP A 438 -2.81 -1.67 43.36
CA ASP A 438 -3.63 -0.93 42.40
C ASP A 438 -3.79 -1.71 41.10
N ALA A 439 -2.70 -2.36 40.61
CA ALA A 439 -2.74 -3.22 39.43
C ALA A 439 -3.71 -4.41 39.64
N SER A 440 -3.66 -5.03 40.85
CA SER A 440 -4.56 -6.13 41.21
C SER A 440 -6.01 -5.66 41.30
N PHE A 441 -6.23 -4.48 41.85
CA PHE A 441 -7.58 -3.86 41.95
C PHE A 441 -8.17 -3.62 40.55
N LEU A 442 -7.39 -3.00 39.65
CA LEU A 442 -7.83 -2.74 38.27
C LEU A 442 -8.09 -4.04 37.50
N ALA A 443 -7.18 -5.02 37.61
CA ALA A 443 -7.32 -6.32 36.95
C ALA A 443 -8.55 -7.10 37.43
N ALA A 444 -8.91 -7.01 38.72
CA ALA A 444 -10.08 -7.68 39.28
C ALA A 444 -11.39 -6.98 38.92
N ARG A 445 -11.37 -5.63 38.89
CA ARG A 445 -12.58 -4.83 38.66
C ARG A 445 -12.99 -4.76 37.19
N TYR A 446 -12.03 -4.80 36.27
CA TYR A 446 -12.26 -4.58 34.85
C TYR A 446 -11.83 -5.80 34.01
N ASP A 447 -12.78 -6.35 33.26
CA ASP A 447 -12.54 -7.46 32.34
C ASP A 447 -12.16 -6.93 30.96
N PHE A 448 -10.98 -6.27 30.88
CA PHE A 448 -10.46 -5.68 29.68
C PHE A 448 -9.57 -6.64 28.87
N SER A 449 -9.58 -6.48 27.55
CA SER A 449 -8.58 -7.03 26.66
C SER A 449 -7.25 -6.29 26.77
N GLY A 450 -6.17 -6.85 26.24
CA GLY A 450 -4.87 -6.19 26.20
C GLY A 450 -4.89 -4.85 25.47
N GLY A 451 -5.68 -4.74 24.37
CA GLY A 451 -5.84 -3.51 23.63
C GLY A 451 -6.58 -2.41 24.41
N GLU A 452 -7.63 -2.78 25.15
CA GLU A 452 -8.34 -1.83 26.02
C GLU A 452 -7.41 -1.29 27.13
N ILE A 453 -6.61 -2.16 27.75
CA ILE A 453 -5.60 -1.73 28.74
C ILE A 453 -4.53 -0.83 28.10
N GLU A 454 -4.05 -1.16 26.91
CA GLU A 454 -3.09 -0.34 26.17
C GLU A 454 -3.64 1.07 25.86
N ASN A 455 -4.90 1.18 25.45
CA ASN A 455 -5.56 2.48 25.21
C ASN A 455 -5.60 3.32 26.47
N ILE A 456 -5.99 2.73 27.60
CA ILE A 456 -6.05 3.42 28.90
C ILE A 456 -4.64 3.87 29.32
N ALA A 457 -3.63 3.02 29.20
CA ALA A 457 -2.25 3.36 29.53
C ALA A 457 -1.70 4.48 28.64
N ARG A 458 -2.04 4.48 27.35
CA ARG A 458 -1.69 5.57 26.42
C ARG A 458 -2.38 6.87 26.82
N HIS A 459 -3.66 6.82 27.13
CA HIS A 459 -4.41 7.99 27.59
C HIS A 459 -3.80 8.57 28.86
N TYR A 460 -3.51 7.73 29.85
CA TYR A 460 -2.82 8.15 31.07
C TYR A 460 -1.47 8.81 30.77
N THR A 461 -0.68 8.22 29.88
CA THR A 461 0.64 8.76 29.49
C THR A 461 0.52 10.14 28.86
N ILE A 462 -0.42 10.32 27.92
CA ILE A 462 -0.67 11.60 27.25
C ILE A 462 -1.09 12.67 28.27
N GLN A 463 -2.05 12.35 29.17
CA GLN A 463 -2.52 13.30 30.18
C GLN A 463 -1.40 13.66 31.17
N SER A 464 -0.55 12.69 31.53
CA SER A 464 0.60 12.93 32.41
C SER A 464 1.65 13.86 31.78
N ILE A 465 1.79 13.84 30.48
CA ILE A 465 2.68 14.75 29.75
C ILE A 465 2.07 16.16 29.66
N LEU A 466 0.78 16.27 29.39
CA LEU A 466 0.10 17.56 29.17
C LEU A 466 -0.14 18.32 30.48
N HIS A 467 -0.51 17.61 31.54
CA HIS A 467 -0.98 18.22 32.79
C HIS A 467 -0.14 17.85 34.04
N GLY A 468 0.94 17.09 33.85
CA GLY A 468 1.76 16.55 34.92
C GLY A 468 1.15 15.27 35.52
N LYS A 469 1.94 14.60 36.36
CA LYS A 469 1.47 13.37 37.03
C LYS A 469 0.31 13.68 38.01
N PRO A 470 -0.80 12.94 37.91
CA PRO A 470 -1.92 13.15 38.82
C PRO A 470 -1.54 12.83 40.29
N ALA A 471 -2.13 13.57 41.24
CA ALA A 471 -1.90 13.35 42.66
C ALA A 471 -2.39 11.96 43.13
N ASP A 472 -3.46 11.45 42.50
CA ASP A 472 -4.01 10.12 42.73
C ASP A 472 -4.08 9.37 41.38
N MET A 473 -3.08 8.51 41.17
CA MET A 473 -2.97 7.71 39.95
C MET A 473 -4.14 6.72 39.79
N LEU A 474 -4.50 6.02 40.87
CA LEU A 474 -5.55 5.01 40.84
C LEU A 474 -6.89 5.64 40.48
N LYS A 475 -7.24 6.77 41.10
CA LYS A 475 -8.49 7.48 40.81
C LYS A 475 -8.55 7.93 39.35
N SER A 476 -7.45 8.41 38.79
CA SER A 476 -7.38 8.82 37.39
C SER A 476 -7.53 7.64 36.44
N LEU A 477 -6.84 6.51 36.72
CA LEU A 477 -6.97 5.29 35.95
C LEU A 477 -8.37 4.68 36.02
N VAL A 478 -9.02 4.70 37.18
CA VAL A 478 -10.44 4.30 37.33
C VAL A 478 -11.35 5.15 36.43
N GLY A 479 -11.13 6.46 36.39
CA GLY A 479 -11.89 7.36 35.53
C GLY A 479 -11.70 7.02 34.04
N TYR A 480 -10.46 6.71 33.60
CA TYR A 480 -10.20 6.30 32.20
C TYR A 480 -10.76 4.92 31.89
N CYS A 481 -10.74 3.99 32.85
CA CYS A 481 -11.36 2.67 32.69
C CYS A 481 -12.90 2.78 32.56
N ASP A 482 -13.52 3.67 33.32
CA ASP A 482 -14.98 3.88 33.24
C ASP A 482 -15.37 4.56 31.91
N SER A 483 -14.53 5.44 31.36
CA SER A 483 -14.75 6.05 30.03
C SER A 483 -14.47 5.10 28.87
N GLU A 484 -13.56 4.14 29.03
CA GLU A 484 -13.31 3.11 27.98
C GLU A 484 -14.49 2.13 27.84
N ARG A 485 -15.30 1.98 28.88
CA ARG A 485 -16.59 1.31 28.78
C ARG A 485 -17.58 2.24 28.07
N LEU A 486 -17.61 2.15 26.72
CA LEU A 486 -18.62 2.87 25.93
C LEU A 486 -20.02 2.61 26.50
N GLU A 487 -20.78 3.68 26.72
CA GLU A 487 -22.18 3.65 27.11
C GLU A 487 -22.99 2.76 26.17
N GLY A 488 -23.29 1.55 26.56
CA GLY A 488 -24.05 0.58 25.77
C GLY A 488 -23.99 -0.84 26.28
N ARG A 489 -23.10 -1.13 27.23
CA ARG A 489 -23.04 -2.42 27.97
C ARG A 489 -23.58 -2.34 29.39
N THR A 490 -24.59 -1.53 29.64
CA THR A 490 -25.43 -1.72 30.85
C THR A 490 -26.09 -3.08 30.72
N PRO A 491 -25.93 -3.99 31.71
CA PRO A 491 -26.69 -5.23 31.72
C PRO A 491 -28.17 -4.85 31.71
N LYS A 492 -28.93 -5.34 30.72
CA LYS A 492 -30.38 -5.21 30.70
C LYS A 492 -30.87 -5.69 32.04
N ARG A 493 -31.33 -4.75 32.92
CA ARG A 493 -32.11 -5.09 34.06
C ARG A 493 -33.26 -5.96 33.58
N LYS A 494 -33.27 -7.22 33.96
CA LYS A 494 -34.47 -8.07 33.82
C LYS A 494 -35.53 -7.39 34.64
N VAL A 495 -36.43 -6.69 33.99
CA VAL A 495 -37.71 -6.26 34.60
C VAL A 495 -38.52 -7.54 34.62
N GLY A 496 -38.58 -8.17 35.77
CA GLY A 496 -39.53 -9.24 36.02
C GLY A 496 -40.93 -8.64 36.06
N PHE A 497 -41.82 -9.23 35.32
CA PHE A 497 -43.23 -9.26 35.57
C PHE A 497 -43.56 -10.60 36.21
#